data_e80085972bd55bdaa0283060e80906f0
#
_entry.id   e80085972bd55bdaa0283060e80906f0
#
_cell.length_a   1.000
_cell.length_b   1.000
_cell.length_c   1.000
_cell.angle_alpha   90.00
_cell.angle_beta   90.00
_cell.angle_gamma   90.00
#
_symmetry.space_group_name_H-M   'P 1'
#
loop_
_entity.id
_entity.type
_entity.pdbx_description
1 polymer ?
#
loop_
_entity_poly.entity_id
_entity_poly.type
_entity_poly.pdbx_seq_one_letter_code
_entity_poly.pdbx_strand_id
1 'polypeptide(L)'
;FNAFHQKPMQIYAHQRVIEHIKTREFYYAFGNYKYPGAPEIEVNEIKNEPFYIEGILFIPIEVMHYKLPVFGFRIGDFTYLTDANFISDEEQEKIKGSKVIVINGLQHDFHVSHFTFKESIELLQKWQPEKAFLTHISHKLGKHSAVEKTLPDWIRLGYDGLK
;
A
#
# COMPACT_ATOMS: atom_id res chain seq x y z
N PHE A 1 -1.93 -20.68 -8.05
CA PHE A 1 -2.23 -19.74 -9.14
C PHE A 1 -1.86 -20.33 -10.50
N ASN A 2 -0.58 -20.63 -10.76
CA ASN A 2 -0.12 -21.09 -12.08
C ASN A 2 -0.84 -22.34 -12.59
N ALA A 3 -1.07 -23.34 -11.70
CA ALA A 3 -1.76 -24.57 -12.05
C ALA A 3 -3.21 -24.34 -12.54
N PHE A 4 -3.90 -23.34 -11.97
CA PHE A 4 -5.29 -23.02 -12.35
C PHE A 4 -5.38 -22.08 -13.55
N HIS A 5 -4.45 -21.12 -13.65
CA HIS A 5 -4.50 -20.07 -14.67
C HIS A 5 -3.62 -20.33 -15.87
N GLN A 6 -2.73 -21.34 -15.80
CA GLN A 6 -1.75 -21.72 -16.85
C GLN A 6 -0.96 -20.51 -17.38
N LYS A 7 -0.63 -19.59 -16.49
CA LYS A 7 0.15 -18.37 -16.77
C LYS A 7 1.01 -18.00 -15.57
N PRO A 8 2.15 -17.30 -15.76
CA PRO A 8 2.97 -16.81 -14.67
C PRO A 8 2.24 -15.79 -13.81
N MET A 9 2.57 -15.76 -12.52
CA MET A 9 2.16 -14.69 -11.61
C MET A 9 2.91 -13.40 -11.95
N GLN A 10 2.17 -12.35 -12.26
CA GLN A 10 2.75 -11.04 -12.53
C GLN A 10 3.03 -10.30 -11.22
N ILE A 11 4.26 -9.86 -11.01
CA ILE A 11 4.67 -9.02 -9.88
C ILE A 11 5.18 -7.69 -10.43
N TYR A 12 4.60 -6.60 -9.95
CA TYR A 12 5.01 -5.24 -10.25
C TYR A 12 5.67 -4.65 -9.02
N ALA A 13 6.95 -4.29 -9.09
CA ALA A 13 7.69 -3.83 -7.93
C ALA A 13 8.87 -2.93 -8.32
N HIS A 14 9.35 -2.14 -7.36
CA HIS A 14 10.61 -1.42 -7.48
C HIS A 14 11.78 -2.39 -7.67
N GLN A 15 12.80 -2.00 -8.43
CA GLN A 15 13.97 -2.84 -8.79
C GLN A 15 14.59 -3.54 -7.57
N ARG A 16 14.80 -2.85 -6.44
CA ARG A 16 15.37 -3.47 -5.23
C ARG A 16 14.53 -4.63 -4.68
N VAL A 17 13.17 -4.53 -4.79
CA VAL A 17 12.26 -5.58 -4.34
C VAL A 17 12.34 -6.76 -5.29
N ILE A 18 12.43 -6.51 -6.60
CA ILE A 18 12.64 -7.53 -7.63
C ILE A 18 13.94 -8.29 -7.39
N GLU A 19 15.04 -7.59 -7.09
CA GLU A 19 16.33 -8.21 -6.77
C GLU A 19 16.23 -9.10 -5.53
N HIS A 20 15.54 -8.63 -4.49
CA HIS A 20 15.34 -9.40 -3.27
C HIS A 20 14.50 -10.66 -3.53
N ILE A 21 13.40 -10.54 -4.27
CA ILE A 21 12.55 -11.66 -4.69
C ILE A 21 13.37 -12.70 -5.46
N LYS A 22 14.16 -12.26 -6.44
CA LYS A 22 14.97 -13.14 -7.30
C LYS A 22 16.11 -13.85 -6.57
N THR A 23 16.72 -13.17 -5.60
CA THR A 23 17.96 -13.66 -4.98
C THR A 23 17.74 -14.34 -3.63
N ARG A 24 16.63 -14.07 -2.96
CA ARG A 24 16.37 -14.59 -1.60
C ARG A 24 15.05 -15.33 -1.47
N GLU A 25 13.91 -14.64 -1.69
CA GLU A 25 12.61 -15.20 -1.35
C GLU A 25 12.17 -16.31 -2.31
N PHE A 26 12.34 -16.07 -3.61
CA PHE A 26 11.90 -17.00 -4.66
C PHE A 26 13.02 -17.37 -5.63
N TYR A 27 14.27 -17.40 -5.16
CA TYR A 27 15.43 -17.72 -6.01
C TYR A 27 15.23 -18.99 -6.83
N TYR A 28 14.55 -19.99 -6.29
CA TYR A 28 14.25 -21.25 -6.96
C TYR A 28 13.27 -21.12 -8.14
N ALA A 29 12.47 -20.04 -8.19
CA ALA A 29 11.58 -19.75 -9.32
C ALA A 29 12.32 -19.11 -10.50
N PHE A 30 13.50 -18.51 -10.26
CA PHE A 30 14.31 -17.80 -11.25
C PHE A 30 15.61 -18.55 -11.62
N GLY A 31 15.95 -19.64 -10.94
CA GLY A 31 17.14 -20.42 -11.20
C GLY A 31 17.07 -21.21 -12.52
N ASN A 32 18.25 -21.60 -13.03
CA ASN A 32 18.37 -22.40 -14.26
C ASN A 32 17.74 -23.80 -14.14
N TYR A 33 17.61 -24.30 -12.92
CA TYR A 33 17.05 -25.62 -12.63
C TYR A 33 15.79 -25.47 -11.79
N LYS A 34 14.66 -25.30 -12.48
CA LYS A 34 13.34 -25.32 -11.83
C LYS A 34 12.90 -26.75 -11.63
N TYR A 35 12.57 -27.13 -10.39
CA TYR A 35 11.99 -28.45 -10.15
C TYR A 35 10.45 -28.41 -10.28
N PRO A 36 9.80 -29.58 -10.49
CA PRO A 36 8.35 -29.64 -10.62
C PRO A 36 7.62 -29.00 -9.44
N GLY A 37 6.67 -28.10 -9.72
CA GLY A 37 5.94 -27.35 -8.71
C GLY A 37 6.54 -26.01 -8.31
N ALA A 38 7.71 -25.63 -8.83
CA ALA A 38 8.21 -24.27 -8.65
C ALA A 38 7.23 -23.25 -9.28
N PRO A 39 6.91 -22.14 -8.61
CA PRO A 39 6.01 -21.14 -9.16
C PRO A 39 6.63 -20.47 -10.40
N GLU A 40 5.77 -20.17 -11.37
CA GLU A 40 6.14 -19.32 -12.49
C GLU A 40 5.82 -17.87 -12.13
N ILE A 41 6.87 -17.05 -12.07
CA ILE A 41 6.79 -15.64 -11.69
C ILE A 41 7.43 -14.81 -12.78
N GLU A 42 6.72 -13.78 -13.20
CA GLU A 42 7.20 -12.75 -14.10
C GLU A 42 7.24 -11.42 -13.34
N VAL A 43 8.37 -10.72 -13.39
CA VAL A 43 8.58 -9.48 -12.64
C VAL A 43 8.65 -8.29 -13.58
N ASN A 44 7.93 -7.25 -13.22
CA ASN A 44 7.83 -6.00 -13.96
C ASN A 44 8.34 -4.86 -13.06
N GLU A 45 9.41 -4.21 -13.47
CA GLU A 45 9.92 -3.04 -12.76
C GLU A 45 8.95 -1.88 -12.90
N ILE A 46 8.62 -1.26 -11.76
CA ILE A 46 7.90 0.01 -11.70
C ILE A 46 8.78 1.09 -11.08
N LYS A 47 8.61 2.31 -11.57
CA LYS A 47 9.23 3.53 -11.07
C LYS A 47 8.15 4.47 -10.55
N ASN A 48 8.56 5.63 -10.08
CA ASN A 48 7.60 6.67 -9.65
C ASN A 48 6.96 7.39 -10.85
N GLU A 49 6.47 6.62 -11.81
CA GLU A 49 5.82 7.08 -13.05
C GLU A 49 4.53 6.28 -13.28
N PRO A 50 3.47 6.89 -13.82
CA PRO A 50 2.22 6.17 -14.11
C PRO A 50 2.45 4.97 -15.04
N PHE A 51 1.78 3.85 -14.77
CA PHE A 51 1.85 2.64 -15.58
C PHE A 51 0.49 1.95 -15.67
N TYR A 52 0.36 1.01 -16.60
CA TYR A 52 -0.90 0.30 -16.84
C TYR A 52 -0.78 -1.19 -16.52
N ILE A 53 -1.81 -1.73 -15.87
CA ILE A 53 -2.02 -3.17 -15.71
C ILE A 53 -3.40 -3.50 -16.30
N GLU A 54 -3.44 -4.31 -17.33
CA GLU A 54 -4.69 -4.73 -18.01
C GLU A 54 -5.62 -3.54 -18.36
N GLY A 55 -5.04 -2.42 -18.80
CA GLY A 55 -5.77 -1.20 -19.16
C GLY A 55 -6.18 -0.29 -17.99
N ILE A 56 -5.88 -0.67 -16.76
CA ILE A 56 -6.12 0.14 -15.57
C ILE A 56 -4.87 0.99 -15.29
N LEU A 57 -5.04 2.30 -15.16
CA LEU A 57 -3.97 3.23 -14.82
C LEU A 57 -3.66 3.19 -13.33
N PHE A 58 -2.41 2.94 -13.00
CA PHE A 58 -1.83 3.06 -11.65
C PHE A 58 -0.91 4.27 -11.59
N ILE A 59 -1.10 5.11 -10.61
CA ILE A 59 -0.22 6.27 -10.31
C ILE A 59 0.51 5.97 -9.02
N PRO A 60 1.83 5.67 -9.07
CA PRO A 60 2.63 5.48 -7.87
C PRO A 60 2.74 6.78 -7.08
N ILE A 61 2.69 6.66 -5.77
CA ILE A 61 2.88 7.74 -4.81
C ILE A 61 4.04 7.31 -3.91
N GLU A 62 5.20 7.98 -4.05
CA GLU A 62 6.35 7.66 -3.22
C GLU A 62 6.13 8.18 -1.80
N VAL A 63 6.21 7.28 -0.84
CA VAL A 63 6.10 7.58 0.58
C VAL A 63 7.30 7.01 1.32
N MET A 64 7.60 7.53 2.50
CA MET A 64 8.72 7.04 3.29
C MET A 64 8.25 6.12 4.41
N HIS A 65 8.84 4.95 4.50
CA HIS A 65 8.79 4.07 5.65
C HIS A 65 10.11 4.22 6.42
N TYR A 66 10.14 5.13 7.37
CA TYR A 66 11.37 5.65 7.99
C TYR A 66 12.29 6.27 6.93
N LYS A 67 13.39 5.59 6.56
CA LYS A 67 14.35 6.03 5.52
C LYS A 67 14.19 5.28 4.20
N LEU A 68 13.22 4.39 4.12
CA LEU A 68 13.00 3.53 2.97
C LEU A 68 11.87 4.10 2.10
N PRO A 69 12.13 4.52 0.85
CA PRO A 69 11.05 4.89 -0.05
C PRO A 69 10.25 3.63 -0.44
N VAL A 70 8.94 3.72 -0.36
CA VAL A 70 7.98 2.69 -0.76
C VAL A 70 6.86 3.32 -1.58
N PHE A 71 6.08 2.52 -2.31
CA PHE A 71 4.98 3.03 -3.12
C PHE A 71 3.62 2.74 -2.49
N GLY A 72 2.81 3.80 -2.32
CA GLY A 72 1.38 3.72 -2.37
C GLY A 72 0.90 3.87 -3.82
N PHE A 73 -0.40 3.72 -4.05
CA PHE A 73 -0.96 3.79 -5.39
C PHE A 73 -2.29 4.54 -5.42
N ARG A 74 -2.48 5.34 -6.48
CA ARG A 74 -3.79 5.83 -6.86
C ARG A 74 -4.28 5.12 -8.11
N ILE A 75 -5.56 4.69 -8.07
CA ILE A 75 -6.27 4.02 -9.16
C ILE A 75 -7.61 4.74 -9.34
N GLY A 76 -7.71 5.61 -10.33
CA GLY A 76 -8.88 6.46 -10.51
C GLY A 76 -9.17 7.32 -9.29
N ASP A 77 -10.32 7.11 -8.65
CA ASP A 77 -10.77 7.85 -7.45
C ASP A 77 -10.34 7.20 -6.13
N PHE A 78 -9.61 6.08 -6.18
CA PHE A 78 -9.15 5.33 -5.01
C PHE A 78 -7.65 5.50 -4.79
N THR A 79 -7.24 5.77 -3.55
CA THR A 79 -5.82 5.83 -3.13
C THR A 79 -5.56 4.90 -1.96
N TYR A 80 -4.50 4.11 -2.05
CA TYR A 80 -4.03 3.20 -1.00
C TYR A 80 -2.60 3.54 -0.60
N LEU A 81 -2.43 3.91 0.68
CA LEU A 81 -1.16 4.25 1.30
C LEU A 81 -0.97 3.41 2.55
N THR A 82 0.11 2.66 2.62
CA THR A 82 0.44 1.90 3.82
C THR A 82 1.93 1.99 4.11
N ASP A 83 2.32 1.68 5.34
CA ASP A 83 3.73 1.72 5.74
C ASP A 83 4.40 3.08 5.48
N ALA A 84 3.72 4.17 5.83
CA ALA A 84 4.19 5.52 5.60
C ALA A 84 4.29 6.33 6.89
N ASN A 85 5.33 7.14 7.01
CA ASN A 85 5.50 8.16 8.05
C ASN A 85 5.81 9.55 7.47
N PHE A 86 5.96 9.66 6.14
CA PHE A 86 6.18 10.93 5.46
C PHE A 86 5.76 10.83 3.98
N ILE A 87 5.18 11.90 3.47
CA ILE A 87 4.80 12.08 2.05
C ILE A 87 5.18 13.52 1.68
N SER A 88 5.99 13.70 0.63
CA SER A 88 6.35 15.04 0.16
C SER A 88 5.13 15.80 -0.38
N ASP A 89 5.20 17.12 -0.43
CA ASP A 89 4.10 17.93 -0.98
C ASP A 89 3.84 17.59 -2.47
N GLU A 90 4.89 17.32 -3.24
CA GLU A 90 4.78 16.87 -4.62
C GLU A 90 3.98 15.56 -4.76
N GLU A 91 4.29 14.58 -3.92
CA GLU A 91 3.60 13.30 -3.90
C GLU A 91 2.15 13.43 -3.41
N GLN A 92 1.88 14.36 -2.48
CA GLN A 92 0.51 14.66 -2.02
C GLN A 92 -0.37 15.23 -3.14
N GLU A 93 0.19 15.92 -4.14
CA GLU A 93 -0.58 16.38 -5.31
C GLU A 93 -1.22 15.23 -6.09
N LYS A 94 -0.57 14.06 -6.14
CA LYS A 94 -1.10 12.86 -6.79
C LYS A 94 -2.33 12.29 -6.07
N ILE A 95 -2.50 12.59 -4.78
CA ILE A 95 -3.62 12.12 -3.94
C ILE A 95 -4.86 12.98 -4.15
N LYS A 96 -4.69 14.25 -4.50
CA LYS A 96 -5.80 15.21 -4.65
C LYS A 96 -6.90 14.71 -5.59
N GLY A 97 -8.15 14.86 -5.16
CA GLY A 97 -9.32 14.42 -5.90
C GLY A 97 -9.63 12.93 -5.77
N SER A 98 -8.90 12.18 -4.92
CA SER A 98 -9.31 10.83 -4.54
C SER A 98 -10.58 10.88 -3.71
N LYS A 99 -11.58 10.08 -4.08
CA LYS A 99 -12.84 9.98 -3.32
C LYS A 99 -12.73 9.03 -2.14
N VAL A 100 -11.92 7.98 -2.28
CA VAL A 100 -11.69 7.00 -1.23
C VAL A 100 -10.20 6.89 -0.97
N ILE A 101 -9.80 7.06 0.29
CA ILE A 101 -8.41 6.94 0.72
C ILE A 101 -8.27 5.89 1.82
N VAL A 102 -7.33 4.97 1.65
CA VAL A 102 -6.87 4.06 2.69
C VAL A 102 -5.46 4.48 3.10
N ILE A 103 -5.23 4.70 4.39
CA ILE A 103 -3.92 5.10 4.93
C ILE A 103 -3.64 4.38 6.24
N ASN A 104 -2.36 4.14 6.56
CA ASN A 104 -2.01 3.59 7.86
C ASN A 104 -2.30 4.59 8.99
N GLY A 105 -2.81 4.08 10.12
CA GLY A 105 -3.02 4.85 11.34
C GLY A 105 -2.62 3.99 12.55
N LEU A 106 -1.29 3.79 12.71
CA LEU A 106 -0.75 2.70 13.50
C LEU A 106 -1.22 2.69 14.96
N GLN A 107 -1.03 3.81 15.66
CA GLN A 107 -1.26 3.95 17.11
C GLN A 107 -1.30 5.43 17.51
N HIS A 108 -1.60 5.71 18.79
CA HIS A 108 -1.61 7.10 19.30
C HIS A 108 -0.22 7.68 19.49
N ASP A 109 0.71 6.90 20.02
CA ASP A 109 2.07 7.34 20.30
C ASP A 109 2.90 7.41 19.01
N PHE A 110 3.91 8.28 19.01
CA PHE A 110 4.87 8.42 17.93
C PHE A 110 5.48 7.07 17.52
N HIS A 111 5.62 6.89 16.22
CA HIS A 111 6.32 5.75 15.64
C HIS A 111 7.28 6.18 14.53
N VAL A 112 8.50 5.63 14.54
CA VAL A 112 9.60 6.08 13.68
C VAL A 112 9.34 5.89 12.18
N SER A 113 8.50 4.93 11.81
CA SER A 113 8.26 4.54 10.40
C SER A 113 6.80 4.60 9.93
N HIS A 114 5.87 4.95 10.81
CA HIS A 114 4.45 4.99 10.47
C HIS A 114 3.80 6.26 11.01
N PHE A 115 2.85 6.80 10.27
CA PHE A 115 1.96 7.84 10.79
C PHE A 115 1.22 7.33 12.02
N THR A 116 1.10 8.19 13.01
CA THR A 116 0.20 8.01 14.14
C THR A 116 -1.25 8.14 13.67
N PHE A 117 -2.17 7.68 14.49
CA PHE A 117 -3.61 7.85 14.28
C PHE A 117 -3.98 9.32 14.03
N LYS A 118 -3.42 10.25 14.82
CA LYS A 118 -3.68 11.68 14.71
C LYS A 118 -3.14 12.25 13.40
N GLU A 119 -1.89 11.98 13.04
CA GLU A 119 -1.27 12.48 11.81
C GLU A 119 -2.04 12.01 10.57
N SER A 120 -2.50 10.77 10.56
CA SER A 120 -3.30 10.24 9.45
C SER A 120 -4.65 10.95 9.32
N ILE A 121 -5.32 11.25 10.43
CA ILE A 121 -6.57 12.03 10.41
C ILE A 121 -6.31 13.46 9.90
N GLU A 122 -5.23 14.12 10.32
CA GLU A 122 -4.86 15.45 9.85
C GLU A 122 -4.60 15.49 8.34
N LEU A 123 -3.90 14.48 7.80
CA LEU A 123 -3.71 14.32 6.35
C LEU A 123 -5.03 14.11 5.62
N LEU A 124 -5.90 13.25 6.13
CA LEU A 124 -7.22 13.00 5.55
C LEU A 124 -8.09 14.27 5.57
N GLN A 125 -8.03 15.07 6.64
CA GLN A 125 -8.70 16.36 6.71
C GLN A 125 -8.15 17.37 5.69
N LYS A 126 -6.85 17.33 5.38
CA LYS A 126 -6.23 18.17 4.34
C LYS A 126 -6.67 17.73 2.94
N TRP A 127 -6.76 16.44 2.66
CA TRP A 127 -7.10 15.91 1.32
C TRP A 127 -8.60 15.84 1.04
N GLN A 128 -9.46 15.81 2.08
CA GLN A 128 -10.92 15.83 2.03
C GLN A 128 -11.55 14.78 1.09
N PRO A 129 -11.26 13.48 1.24
CA PRO A 129 -11.96 12.46 0.47
C PRO A 129 -13.42 12.34 0.91
N GLU A 130 -14.26 11.69 0.09
CA GLU A 130 -15.65 11.36 0.46
C GLU A 130 -15.69 10.30 1.57
N LYS A 131 -14.73 9.33 1.54
CA LYS A 131 -14.57 8.27 2.54
C LYS A 131 -13.10 7.97 2.77
N ALA A 132 -12.76 7.61 3.99
CA ALA A 132 -11.42 7.16 4.34
C ALA A 132 -11.43 5.94 5.25
N PHE A 133 -10.38 5.13 5.13
CA PHE A 133 -10.18 3.96 5.97
C PHE A 133 -8.77 3.98 6.56
N LEU A 134 -8.69 3.76 7.87
CA LEU A 134 -7.43 3.56 8.55
C LEU A 134 -7.09 2.07 8.59
N THR A 135 -5.90 1.73 8.15
CA THR A 135 -5.35 0.36 8.12
C THR A 135 -4.06 0.27 8.92
N HIS A 136 -3.42 -0.90 8.93
CA HIS A 136 -2.14 -1.13 9.62
C HIS A 136 -2.18 -0.77 11.11
N ILE A 137 -3.26 -1.21 11.78
CA ILE A 137 -3.61 -0.82 13.14
C ILE A 137 -2.89 -1.71 14.15
N SER A 138 -2.15 -1.10 15.07
CA SER A 138 -1.51 -1.78 16.18
C SER A 138 -2.50 -2.07 17.32
N HIS A 139 -2.22 -3.12 18.10
CA HIS A 139 -2.96 -3.41 19.36
C HIS A 139 -2.91 -2.23 20.36
N LYS A 140 -1.93 -1.32 20.23
CA LYS A 140 -1.79 -0.12 21.08
C LYS A 140 -2.81 0.97 20.76
N LEU A 141 -3.49 0.90 19.62
CA LEU A 141 -4.54 1.86 19.30
C LEU A 141 -5.78 1.71 20.18
N GLY A 142 -6.02 0.50 20.66
CA GLY A 142 -7.17 0.17 21.51
C GLY A 142 -8.17 -0.76 20.82
N LYS A 143 -9.32 -0.95 21.46
CA LYS A 143 -10.39 -1.81 20.91
C LYS A 143 -11.04 -1.12 19.72
N HIS A 144 -11.19 -1.83 18.59
CA HIS A 144 -11.79 -1.34 17.35
C HIS A 144 -13.12 -0.58 17.60
N SER A 145 -14.06 -1.21 18.32
CA SER A 145 -15.38 -0.63 18.58
C SER A 145 -15.35 0.64 19.47
N ALA A 146 -14.30 0.87 20.23
CA ALA A 146 -14.14 2.08 21.02
C ALA A 146 -13.52 3.21 20.19
N VAL A 147 -12.48 2.90 19.43
CA VAL A 147 -11.80 3.87 18.56
C VAL A 147 -12.70 4.32 17.42
N GLU A 148 -13.43 3.41 16.78
CA GLU A 148 -14.39 3.71 15.70
C GLU A 148 -15.38 4.81 16.10
N LYS A 149 -15.84 4.83 17.36
CA LYS A 149 -16.78 5.85 17.88
C LYS A 149 -16.18 7.25 18.02
N THR A 150 -14.87 7.38 17.97
CA THR A 150 -14.17 8.67 18.07
C THR A 150 -13.89 9.31 16.72
N LEU A 151 -14.12 8.56 15.63
CA LEU A 151 -13.88 9.01 14.27
C LEU A 151 -15.09 9.79 13.72
N PRO A 152 -14.84 10.76 12.82
CA PRO A 152 -15.91 11.35 12.00
C PRO A 152 -16.58 10.28 11.13
N ASP A 153 -17.84 10.48 10.75
CA ASP A 153 -18.64 9.50 9.99
C ASP A 153 -18.02 9.07 8.64
N TRP A 154 -17.18 9.89 8.05
CA TRP A 154 -16.50 9.62 6.78
C TRP A 154 -15.16 8.90 6.92
N ILE A 155 -14.66 8.71 8.16
CA ILE A 155 -13.44 7.92 8.45
C ILE A 155 -13.84 6.65 9.22
N ARG A 156 -13.39 5.51 8.77
CA ARG A 156 -13.65 4.22 9.41
C ARG A 156 -12.33 3.47 9.67
N LEU A 157 -12.34 2.56 10.62
CA LEU A 157 -11.27 1.59 10.76
C LEU A 157 -11.48 0.43 9.78
N GLY A 158 -10.42 0.00 9.09
CA GLY A 158 -10.44 -1.20 8.27
C GLY A 158 -10.61 -2.46 9.13
N TYR A 159 -11.27 -3.48 8.59
CA TYR A 159 -11.41 -4.80 9.19
C TYR A 159 -11.53 -5.89 8.12
N ASP A 160 -11.24 -7.13 8.50
CA ASP A 160 -11.29 -8.26 7.58
C ASP A 160 -12.72 -8.50 7.08
N GLY A 161 -12.90 -8.56 5.77
CA GLY A 161 -14.20 -8.73 5.13
C GLY A 161 -14.98 -7.42 4.88
N LEU A 162 -14.37 -6.25 5.11
CA LEU A 162 -14.94 -4.96 4.70
C LEU A 162 -15.17 -4.94 3.19
N LYS A 163 -16.40 -4.55 2.77
CA LYS A 163 -16.82 -4.44 1.36
C LYS A 163 -17.27 -3.03 1.03
#